data_fdc761b1d1ba35b4c28b2953251c3f14
#
_entry.id   fdc761b1d1ba35b4c28b2953251c3f14
#
_cell.length_a   1.000
_cell.length_b   1.000
_cell.length_c   1.000
_cell.angle_alpha   90.00
_cell.angle_beta   90.00
_cell.angle_gamma   90.00
#
_symmetry.space_group_name_H-M   'P 1'
#
loop_
_entity.id
_entity.type
_entity.pdbx_description
1 polymer ?
#
loop_
_entity_poly.entity_id
_entity_poly.type
_entity_poly.pdbx_seq_one_letter_code
_entity_poly.pdbx_strand_id
1 'polypeptide(L)'
;GSYTGIAMTVFMLIPSFAGMTEKTALPEIAAAWERKDVDSAAGHCCTLFRAAAAIRFPACAGAAALAQPILMTLYSRRAAEVSVCTGAFTILCLGGFFMITASAMFGVFQAIGKAHIPLLLMTASVGIKAVLNPILMSVPQLNIAGAALATAAGYIFMAITGSLLLRRYLSPCISVFRCVRKPLVGSLLCAGCAFLVCSLLPDSLGNLLRTVLSVASGAVVYGISLIINSDFRGKRQLIKSRAFFSQ
;
A
#
# COMPACT_ATOMS: atom_id res chain seq x y z
N GLY A 1 15.22 -20.34 0.17
CA GLY A 1 14.46 -20.76 1.30
C GLY A 1 13.76 -19.71 2.15
N SER A 2 14.45 -19.13 3.12
CA SER A 2 13.83 -18.27 4.16
C SER A 2 13.11 -17.03 3.63
N TYR A 3 13.67 -16.36 2.63
CA TYR A 3 13.04 -15.18 2.03
C TYR A 3 11.69 -15.50 1.40
N THR A 4 11.64 -16.51 0.55
CA THR A 4 10.41 -16.89 -0.17
C THR A 4 9.40 -17.58 0.76
N GLY A 5 9.88 -18.39 1.70
CA GLY A 5 9.01 -19.15 2.59
C GLY A 5 8.48 -18.37 3.80
N ILE A 6 9.14 -17.30 4.22
CA ILE A 6 8.75 -16.53 5.41
C ILE A 6 8.31 -15.11 5.02
N ALA A 7 9.26 -14.28 4.57
CA ALA A 7 8.98 -12.86 4.35
C ALA A 7 7.94 -12.62 3.24
N MET A 8 8.08 -13.29 2.11
CA MET A 8 7.18 -13.11 0.96
C MET A 8 5.78 -13.67 1.23
N THR A 9 5.67 -14.80 1.92
CA THR A 9 4.38 -15.42 2.24
C THR A 9 3.55 -14.53 3.15
N VAL A 10 4.15 -14.01 4.22
CA VAL A 10 3.44 -13.10 5.15
C VAL A 10 3.10 -11.79 4.46
N PHE A 11 4.01 -11.25 3.64
CA PHE A 11 3.74 -10.03 2.88
C PHE A 11 2.55 -10.18 1.93
N MET A 12 2.41 -11.33 1.25
CA MET A 12 1.32 -11.56 0.28
C MET A 12 -0.08 -11.65 0.92
N LEU A 13 -0.18 -11.81 2.24
CA LEU A 13 -1.46 -11.73 2.94
C LEU A 13 -2.05 -10.32 2.89
N ILE A 14 -1.22 -9.27 2.93
CA ILE A 14 -1.66 -7.88 2.98
C ILE A 14 -2.49 -7.48 1.74
N PRO A 15 -2.04 -7.70 0.50
CA PRO A 15 -2.83 -7.40 -0.69
C PRO A 15 -4.09 -8.25 -0.84
N SER A 16 -4.10 -9.48 -0.31
CA SER A 16 -5.22 -10.42 -0.47
C SER A 16 -6.52 -9.95 0.18
N PHE A 17 -6.43 -9.25 1.31
CA PHE A 17 -7.61 -8.83 2.07
C PHE A 17 -8.44 -7.69 1.45
N ALA A 18 -7.95 -6.98 0.46
CA ALA A 18 -8.58 -5.74 0.00
C ALA A 18 -9.04 -5.74 -1.48
N GLY A 19 -9.05 -6.88 -2.15
CA GLY A 19 -9.47 -6.99 -3.55
C GLY A 19 -10.95 -6.66 -3.82
N MET A 20 -11.80 -6.64 -2.79
CA MET A 20 -13.23 -6.38 -2.95
C MET A 20 -13.56 -4.91 -3.26
N THR A 21 -12.84 -3.96 -2.67
CA THR A 21 -13.11 -2.53 -2.85
C THR A 21 -12.76 -2.01 -4.25
N GLU A 22 -11.85 -2.67 -4.95
CA GLU A 22 -11.51 -2.31 -6.32
C GLU A 22 -12.62 -2.70 -7.30
N LYS A 23 -13.24 -3.87 -7.10
CA LYS A 23 -14.26 -4.41 -8.01
C LYS A 23 -15.52 -3.56 -8.09
N THR A 24 -15.89 -2.82 -7.04
CA THR A 24 -17.10 -1.99 -7.02
C THR A 24 -16.93 -0.66 -7.75
N ALA A 25 -15.75 -0.07 -7.76
CA ALA A 25 -15.49 1.23 -8.39
C ALA A 25 -15.15 1.15 -9.89
N LEU A 26 -14.66 -0.01 -10.36
CA LEU A 26 -14.25 -0.17 -11.76
C LEU A 26 -15.38 -0.02 -12.77
N PRO A 27 -16.61 -0.52 -12.57
CA PRO A 27 -17.73 -0.29 -13.49
C PRO A 27 -18.11 1.18 -13.64
N GLU A 28 -18.04 1.97 -12.54
CA GLU A 28 -18.34 3.41 -12.58
C GLU A 28 -17.30 4.17 -13.41
N ILE A 29 -16.01 3.77 -13.30
CA ILE A 29 -14.93 4.35 -14.11
C ILE A 29 -15.14 4.01 -15.59
N ALA A 30 -15.48 2.76 -15.92
CA ALA A 30 -15.73 2.31 -17.27
C ALA A 30 -16.93 3.06 -17.90
N ALA A 31 -18.04 3.18 -17.17
CA ALA A 31 -19.22 3.90 -17.64
C ALA A 31 -18.97 5.39 -17.86
N ALA A 32 -18.21 6.05 -16.98
CA ALA A 32 -17.82 7.45 -17.17
C ALA A 32 -16.88 7.63 -18.37
N TRP A 33 -15.96 6.69 -18.57
CA TRP A 33 -15.06 6.68 -19.72
C TRP A 33 -15.79 6.52 -21.07
N GLU A 34 -16.77 5.60 -21.14
CA GLU A 34 -17.61 5.40 -22.34
C GLU A 34 -18.41 6.66 -22.70
N ARG A 35 -18.88 7.40 -21.68
CA ARG A 35 -19.58 8.69 -21.87
C ARG A 35 -18.65 9.83 -22.25
N LYS A 36 -17.34 9.60 -22.35
CA LYS A 36 -16.30 10.62 -22.58
C LYS A 36 -16.23 11.69 -21.49
N ASP A 37 -16.79 11.42 -20.32
CA ASP A 37 -16.74 12.29 -19.14
C ASP A 37 -15.45 11.99 -18.34
N VAL A 38 -14.37 12.61 -18.81
CA VAL A 38 -13.02 12.40 -18.25
C VAL A 38 -12.93 12.91 -16.81
N ASP A 39 -13.64 13.97 -16.48
CA ASP A 39 -13.61 14.55 -15.12
C ASP A 39 -14.32 13.68 -14.10
N SER A 40 -15.46 13.11 -14.46
CA SER A 40 -16.17 12.12 -13.63
C SER A 40 -15.32 10.86 -13.44
N ALA A 41 -14.75 10.32 -14.53
CA ALA A 41 -13.84 9.17 -14.46
C ALA A 41 -12.65 9.45 -13.54
N ALA A 42 -12.08 10.65 -13.61
CA ALA A 42 -11.00 11.09 -12.73
C ALA A 42 -11.40 11.14 -11.26
N GLY A 43 -12.62 11.59 -10.97
CA GLY A 43 -13.20 11.61 -9.63
C GLY A 43 -13.35 10.21 -9.03
N HIS A 44 -13.91 9.27 -9.81
CA HIS A 44 -14.05 7.87 -9.41
C HIS A 44 -12.68 7.20 -9.21
N CYS A 45 -11.69 7.46 -10.05
CA CYS A 45 -10.32 6.99 -9.87
C CYS A 45 -9.72 7.48 -8.55
N CYS A 46 -9.87 8.77 -8.22
CA CYS A 46 -9.33 9.29 -6.96
C CYS A 46 -10.01 8.66 -5.74
N THR A 47 -11.30 8.36 -5.83
CA THR A 47 -12.05 7.64 -4.78
C THR A 47 -11.53 6.22 -4.62
N LEU A 48 -11.30 5.50 -5.73
CA LEU A 48 -10.70 4.17 -5.73
C LEU A 48 -9.32 4.16 -5.07
N PHE A 49 -8.41 5.06 -5.47
CA PHE A 49 -7.07 5.15 -4.87
C PHE A 49 -7.12 5.44 -3.37
N ARG A 50 -8.03 6.31 -2.92
CA ARG A 50 -8.21 6.59 -1.51
C ARG A 50 -8.73 5.40 -0.74
N ALA A 51 -9.73 4.70 -1.26
CA ALA A 51 -10.31 3.51 -0.63
C ALA A 51 -9.28 2.38 -0.53
N ALA A 52 -8.57 2.10 -1.63
CA ALA A 52 -7.52 1.09 -1.65
C ALA A 52 -6.38 1.41 -0.67
N ALA A 53 -5.92 2.67 -0.64
CA ALA A 53 -4.87 3.11 0.27
C ALA A 53 -5.34 3.12 1.73
N ALA A 54 -6.60 3.52 2.01
CA ALA A 54 -7.13 3.58 3.36
C ALA A 54 -7.19 2.22 4.07
N ILE A 55 -7.36 1.14 3.33
CA ILE A 55 -7.42 -0.21 3.91
C ILE A 55 -6.02 -0.83 3.99
N ARG A 56 -5.23 -0.71 2.93
CA ARG A 56 -3.97 -1.47 2.78
C ARG A 56 -2.74 -0.76 3.35
N PHE A 57 -2.71 0.57 3.33
CA PHE A 57 -1.54 1.31 3.82
C PHE A 57 -1.28 1.11 5.31
N PRO A 58 -2.29 1.17 6.22
CA PRO A 58 -2.03 0.88 7.63
C PRO A 58 -1.57 -0.56 7.86
N ALA A 59 -2.05 -1.52 7.07
CA ALA A 59 -1.58 -2.90 7.16
C ALA A 59 -0.09 -3.01 6.77
N CYS A 60 0.35 -2.35 5.68
CA CYS A 60 1.76 -2.32 5.29
C CYS A 60 2.63 -1.58 6.33
N ALA A 61 2.18 -0.42 6.81
CA ALA A 61 2.91 0.37 7.78
C ALA A 61 3.02 -0.33 9.13
N GLY A 62 1.92 -0.91 9.61
CA GLY A 62 1.88 -1.71 10.84
C GLY A 62 2.76 -2.96 10.75
N ALA A 63 2.69 -3.68 9.63
CA ALA A 63 3.53 -4.85 9.40
C ALA A 63 5.02 -4.49 9.32
N ALA A 64 5.37 -3.33 8.74
CA ALA A 64 6.76 -2.85 8.73
C ALA A 64 7.25 -2.50 10.14
N ALA A 65 6.42 -1.79 10.93
CA ALA A 65 6.77 -1.38 12.30
C ALA A 65 6.88 -2.57 13.27
N LEU A 66 6.04 -3.58 13.10
CA LEU A 66 5.98 -4.78 13.94
C LEU A 66 6.60 -6.00 13.25
N ALA A 67 7.51 -5.81 12.30
CA ALA A 67 8.09 -6.89 11.49
C ALA A 67 8.69 -8.02 12.34
N GLN A 68 9.51 -7.67 13.32
CA GLN A 68 10.17 -8.65 14.18
C GLN A 68 9.17 -9.42 15.07
N PRO A 69 8.29 -8.78 15.87
CA PRO A 69 7.33 -9.51 16.70
C PRO A 69 6.33 -10.32 15.88
N ILE A 70 5.90 -9.87 14.71
CA ILE A 70 5.02 -10.64 13.83
C ILE A 70 5.71 -11.92 13.36
N LEU A 71 6.92 -11.80 12.82
CA LEU A 71 7.66 -12.95 12.32
C LEU A 71 8.06 -13.93 13.45
N MET A 72 8.45 -13.43 14.62
CA MET A 72 8.75 -14.26 15.79
C MET A 72 7.51 -15.02 16.30
N THR A 73 6.34 -14.40 16.23
CA THR A 73 5.07 -15.05 16.63
C THR A 73 4.68 -16.17 15.65
N LEU A 74 4.82 -15.92 14.34
CA LEU A 74 4.45 -16.88 13.30
C LEU A 74 5.48 -18.01 13.13
N TYR A 75 6.76 -17.73 13.31
CA TYR A 75 7.87 -18.65 13.05
C TYR A 75 8.79 -18.82 14.26
N SER A 76 8.21 -18.97 15.45
CA SER A 76 8.94 -19.11 16.74
C SER A 76 10.01 -20.22 16.74
N ARG A 77 9.78 -21.30 15.99
CA ARG A 77 10.73 -22.43 15.86
C ARG A 77 11.93 -22.13 14.95
N ARG A 78 11.95 -21.00 14.25
CA ARG A 78 13.00 -20.59 13.28
C ARG A 78 13.56 -19.21 13.61
N ALA A 79 13.79 -18.92 14.88
CA ALA A 79 14.22 -17.60 15.35
C ALA A 79 15.46 -17.05 14.64
N ALA A 80 16.44 -17.90 14.31
CA ALA A 80 17.64 -17.51 13.59
C ALA A 80 17.34 -17.05 12.15
N GLU A 81 16.40 -17.69 11.46
CA GLU A 81 15.97 -17.28 10.12
C GLU A 81 15.15 -16.00 10.18
N VAL A 82 14.34 -15.80 11.21
CA VAL A 82 13.51 -14.60 11.40
C VAL A 82 14.38 -13.36 11.55
N SER A 83 15.47 -13.41 12.32
CA SER A 83 16.37 -12.26 12.50
C SER A 83 16.94 -11.77 11.17
N VAL A 84 17.30 -12.68 10.27
CA VAL A 84 17.82 -12.36 8.94
C VAL A 84 16.72 -11.85 7.99
N CYS A 85 15.50 -12.39 8.10
CA CYS A 85 14.39 -12.03 7.23
C CYS A 85 13.67 -10.75 7.65
N THR A 86 13.82 -10.26 8.87
CA THR A 86 13.11 -9.08 9.39
C THR A 86 13.40 -7.85 8.55
N GLY A 87 14.67 -7.59 8.20
CA GLY A 87 15.03 -6.46 7.33
C GLY A 87 14.42 -6.56 5.93
N ALA A 88 14.46 -7.75 5.33
CA ALA A 88 13.85 -7.99 4.03
C ALA A 88 12.32 -7.81 4.06
N PHE A 89 11.66 -8.27 5.11
CA PHE A 89 10.23 -8.10 5.29
C PHE A 89 9.83 -6.63 5.47
N THR A 90 10.58 -5.87 6.26
CA THR A 90 10.35 -4.42 6.42
C THR A 90 10.47 -3.69 5.09
N ILE A 91 11.50 -3.98 4.29
CA ILE A 91 11.69 -3.41 2.95
C ILE A 91 10.51 -3.75 2.02
N LEU A 92 10.04 -5.01 2.04
CA LEU A 92 8.87 -5.42 1.26
C LEU A 92 7.60 -4.69 1.68
N CYS A 93 7.37 -4.52 2.99
CA CYS A 93 6.22 -3.78 3.49
C CYS A 93 6.26 -2.31 3.07
N LEU A 94 7.43 -1.66 3.08
CA LEU A 94 7.60 -0.31 2.55
C LEU A 94 7.39 -0.27 1.03
N GLY A 95 7.90 -1.24 0.29
CA GLY A 95 7.60 -1.42 -1.14
C GLY A 95 6.12 -1.66 -1.43
N GLY A 96 5.40 -2.22 -0.47
CA GLY A 96 3.97 -2.51 -0.53
C GLY A 96 3.10 -1.29 -0.80
N PHE A 97 3.47 -0.11 -0.34
CA PHE A 97 2.77 1.14 -0.67
C PHE A 97 2.72 1.39 -2.18
N PHE A 98 3.84 1.17 -2.87
CA PHE A 98 3.94 1.32 -4.32
C PHE A 98 3.20 0.20 -5.05
N MET A 99 3.30 -1.04 -4.56
CA MET A 99 2.56 -2.18 -5.12
C MET A 99 1.05 -1.98 -5.05
N ILE A 100 0.51 -1.50 -3.93
CA ILE A 100 -0.92 -1.21 -3.75
C ILE A 100 -1.38 -0.13 -4.73
N THR A 101 -0.58 0.93 -4.87
CA THR A 101 -0.87 2.02 -5.80
C THR A 101 -0.85 1.53 -7.25
N ALA A 102 0.13 0.68 -7.63
CA ALA A 102 0.21 0.07 -8.96
C ALA A 102 -0.98 -0.86 -9.24
N SER A 103 -1.37 -1.70 -8.27
CA SER A 103 -2.53 -2.60 -8.38
C SER A 103 -3.83 -1.84 -8.69
N ALA A 104 -4.11 -0.77 -7.95
CA ALA A 104 -5.27 0.08 -8.19
C ALA A 104 -5.23 0.74 -9.58
N MET A 105 -4.05 1.19 -10.05
CA MET A 105 -3.89 1.72 -11.41
C MET A 105 -4.13 0.65 -12.48
N PHE A 106 -3.72 -0.58 -12.24
CA PHE A 106 -3.96 -1.68 -13.20
C PHE A 106 -5.45 -1.93 -13.40
N GLY A 107 -6.24 -1.89 -12.32
CA GLY A 107 -7.70 -1.94 -12.43
C GLY A 107 -8.26 -0.80 -13.29
N VAL A 108 -7.80 0.44 -13.07
CA VAL A 108 -8.24 1.59 -13.87
C VAL A 108 -7.90 1.41 -15.35
N PHE A 109 -6.67 0.99 -15.69
CA PHE A 109 -6.29 0.74 -17.09
C PHE A 109 -7.14 -0.34 -17.75
N GLN A 110 -7.52 -1.39 -17.00
CA GLN A 110 -8.45 -2.41 -17.50
C GLN A 110 -9.83 -1.82 -17.73
N ALA A 111 -10.36 -0.99 -16.82
CA ALA A 111 -11.67 -0.36 -16.93
C ALA A 111 -11.77 0.58 -18.13
N ILE A 112 -10.69 1.28 -18.50
CA ILE A 112 -10.65 2.15 -19.70
C ILE A 112 -10.25 1.43 -21.00
N GLY A 113 -10.24 0.08 -21.00
CA GLY A 113 -9.91 -0.73 -22.18
C GLY A 113 -8.43 -0.75 -22.58
N LYS A 114 -7.52 -0.35 -21.69
CA LYS A 114 -6.06 -0.31 -21.94
C LYS A 114 -5.31 -1.42 -21.19
N ALA A 115 -5.84 -2.64 -21.22
CA ALA A 115 -5.30 -3.79 -20.49
C ALA A 115 -3.86 -4.18 -20.90
N HIS A 116 -3.38 -3.77 -22.07
CA HIS A 116 -1.99 -4.00 -22.50
C HIS A 116 -0.97 -3.20 -21.66
N ILE A 117 -1.37 -2.05 -21.08
CA ILE A 117 -0.47 -1.20 -20.29
C ILE A 117 -0.01 -1.90 -19.01
N PRO A 118 -0.92 -2.43 -18.15
CA PRO A 118 -0.53 -3.25 -17.02
C PRO A 118 0.42 -4.39 -17.38
N LEU A 119 0.14 -5.09 -18.47
CA LEU A 119 0.96 -6.21 -18.94
C LEU A 119 2.40 -5.77 -19.25
N LEU A 120 2.56 -4.67 -20.00
CA LEU A 120 3.87 -4.10 -20.32
C LEU A 120 4.62 -3.64 -19.06
N LEU A 121 3.93 -2.98 -18.12
CA LEU A 121 4.53 -2.53 -16.87
C LEU A 121 4.98 -3.70 -15.99
N MET A 122 4.18 -4.75 -15.91
CA MET A 122 4.54 -5.98 -15.18
C MET A 122 5.75 -6.66 -15.80
N THR A 123 5.77 -6.84 -17.12
CA THR A 123 6.89 -7.45 -17.84
C THR A 123 8.19 -6.64 -17.66
N ALA A 124 8.12 -5.32 -17.79
CA ALA A 124 9.27 -4.44 -17.56
C ALA A 124 9.77 -4.52 -16.11
N SER A 125 8.84 -4.56 -15.13
CA SER A 125 9.18 -4.73 -13.71
C SER A 125 9.87 -6.06 -13.42
N VAL A 126 9.41 -7.14 -14.06
CA VAL A 126 10.09 -8.46 -13.96
C VAL A 126 11.50 -8.39 -14.55
N GLY A 127 11.68 -7.71 -15.68
CA GLY A 127 12.99 -7.47 -16.28
C GLY A 127 13.93 -6.70 -15.34
N ILE A 128 13.46 -5.60 -14.76
CA ILE A 128 14.21 -4.82 -13.76
C ILE A 128 14.61 -5.71 -12.58
N LYS A 129 13.67 -6.49 -12.05
CA LYS A 129 13.91 -7.41 -10.94
C LYS A 129 14.92 -8.50 -11.31
N ALA A 130 14.86 -9.05 -12.52
CA ALA A 130 15.77 -10.08 -12.99
C ALA A 130 17.23 -9.57 -13.08
N VAL A 131 17.41 -8.30 -13.44
CA VAL A 131 18.73 -7.66 -13.49
C VAL A 131 19.23 -7.24 -12.11
N LEU A 132 18.36 -6.58 -11.30
CA LEU A 132 18.78 -6.08 -9.99
C LEU A 132 19.00 -7.19 -8.95
N ASN A 133 18.26 -8.28 -9.05
CA ASN A 133 18.31 -9.35 -8.06
C ASN A 133 19.71 -9.95 -7.91
N PRO A 134 20.38 -10.45 -8.98
CA PRO A 134 21.75 -10.97 -8.87
C PRO A 134 22.74 -9.90 -8.43
N ILE A 135 22.61 -8.65 -8.88
CA ILE A 135 23.51 -7.55 -8.52
C ILE A 135 23.42 -7.23 -7.02
N LEU A 136 22.21 -7.09 -6.49
CA LEU A 136 22.01 -6.74 -5.07
C LEU A 136 22.26 -7.92 -4.12
N MET A 137 22.02 -9.16 -4.56
CA MET A 137 22.30 -10.34 -3.76
C MET A 137 23.81 -10.70 -3.74
N SER A 138 24.61 -10.26 -4.71
CA SER A 138 26.05 -10.46 -4.71
C SER A 138 26.78 -9.59 -3.69
N VAL A 139 26.13 -8.55 -3.16
CA VAL A 139 26.69 -7.71 -2.09
C VAL A 139 26.53 -8.43 -0.74
N PRO A 140 27.62 -8.83 -0.04
CA PRO A 140 27.54 -9.65 1.18
C PRO A 140 26.73 -9.00 2.31
N GLN A 141 26.72 -7.68 2.37
CA GLN A 141 26.01 -6.89 3.40
C GLN A 141 24.48 -6.85 3.17
N LEU A 142 24.02 -6.97 1.92
CA LEU A 142 22.60 -6.91 1.57
C LEU A 142 21.95 -8.29 1.53
N ASN A 143 22.65 -9.28 1.01
CA ASN A 143 22.22 -10.68 0.93
C ASN A 143 20.70 -10.80 0.62
N ILE A 144 19.92 -11.33 1.57
CA ILE A 144 18.46 -11.51 1.43
C ILE A 144 17.70 -10.18 1.29
N ALA A 145 18.16 -9.11 1.95
CA ALA A 145 17.58 -7.77 1.81
C ALA A 145 17.74 -7.21 0.38
N GLY A 146 18.78 -7.62 -0.36
CA GLY A 146 18.96 -7.27 -1.77
C GLY A 146 17.81 -7.75 -2.66
N ALA A 147 17.29 -8.94 -2.44
CA ALA A 147 16.12 -9.45 -3.17
C ALA A 147 14.85 -8.66 -2.85
N ALA A 148 14.68 -8.22 -1.61
CA ALA A 148 13.58 -7.35 -1.21
C ALA A 148 13.68 -5.98 -1.85
N LEU A 149 14.87 -5.38 -1.92
CA LEU A 149 15.14 -4.12 -2.60
C LEU A 149 14.87 -4.20 -4.11
N ALA A 150 15.31 -5.26 -4.78
CA ALA A 150 15.01 -5.48 -6.19
C ALA A 150 13.50 -5.55 -6.47
N THR A 151 12.77 -6.20 -5.56
CA THR A 151 11.31 -6.29 -5.65
C THR A 151 10.65 -4.93 -5.41
N ALA A 152 11.08 -4.18 -4.40
CA ALA A 152 10.59 -2.83 -4.11
C ALA A 152 10.87 -1.86 -5.26
N ALA A 153 12.05 -1.93 -5.89
CA ALA A 153 12.40 -1.14 -7.06
C ALA A 153 11.45 -1.41 -8.24
N GLY A 154 11.07 -2.67 -8.49
CA GLY A 154 10.06 -3.03 -9.48
C GLY A 154 8.69 -2.41 -9.18
N TYR A 155 8.26 -2.40 -7.92
CA TYR A 155 7.00 -1.78 -7.50
C TYR A 155 7.03 -0.26 -7.65
N ILE A 156 8.14 0.39 -7.29
CA ILE A 156 8.36 1.83 -7.46
C ILE A 156 8.28 2.19 -8.94
N PHE A 157 8.97 1.44 -9.81
CA PHE A 157 8.91 1.63 -11.26
C PHE A 157 7.48 1.56 -11.79
N MET A 158 6.72 0.50 -11.42
CA MET A 158 5.32 0.35 -11.84
C MET A 158 4.44 1.51 -11.36
N ALA A 159 4.61 1.94 -10.11
CA ALA A 159 3.81 3.02 -9.53
C ALA A 159 4.11 4.38 -10.20
N ILE A 160 5.37 4.70 -10.44
CA ILE A 160 5.77 5.97 -11.08
C ILE A 160 5.32 5.98 -12.54
N THR A 161 5.73 4.97 -13.34
CA THR A 161 5.43 4.91 -14.77
C THR A 161 3.92 4.79 -14.99
N GLY A 162 3.22 3.96 -14.21
CA GLY A 162 1.77 3.83 -14.25
C GLY A 162 1.05 5.16 -13.94
N SER A 163 1.53 5.94 -12.94
CA SER A 163 0.95 7.23 -12.60
C SER A 163 1.16 8.29 -13.69
N LEU A 164 2.29 8.27 -14.38
CA LEU A 164 2.58 9.16 -15.50
C LEU A 164 1.69 8.83 -16.70
N LEU A 165 1.55 7.54 -17.03
CA LEU A 165 0.66 7.10 -18.10
C LEU A 165 -0.79 7.39 -17.78
N LEU A 166 -1.24 7.20 -16.55
CA LEU A 166 -2.61 7.49 -16.14
C LEU A 166 -2.98 8.98 -16.32
N ARG A 167 -2.05 9.88 -15.97
CA ARG A 167 -2.21 11.33 -16.22
C ARG A 167 -2.37 11.66 -17.70
N ARG A 168 -1.71 10.91 -18.58
CA ARG A 168 -1.78 11.13 -20.03
C ARG A 168 -3.15 10.73 -20.60
N TYR A 169 -3.80 9.70 -20.03
CA TYR A 169 -5.09 9.19 -20.53
C TYR A 169 -6.30 9.87 -19.91
N LEU A 170 -6.30 10.08 -18.59
CA LEU A 170 -7.49 10.61 -17.92
C LEU A 170 -7.48 12.14 -17.77
N SER A 171 -6.48 12.73 -17.16
CA SER A 171 -6.35 14.20 -17.05
C SER A 171 -5.03 14.56 -16.38
N PRO A 172 -4.36 15.65 -16.78
CA PRO A 172 -3.19 16.15 -16.08
C PRO A 172 -3.48 16.57 -14.62
N CYS A 173 -4.75 16.84 -14.29
CA CYS A 173 -5.17 17.20 -12.92
C CYS A 173 -5.16 16.03 -11.95
N ILE A 174 -5.17 14.76 -12.41
CA ILE A 174 -5.10 13.59 -11.54
C ILE A 174 -3.68 13.44 -11.01
N SER A 175 -3.50 13.73 -9.73
CA SER A 175 -2.29 13.37 -9.01
C SER A 175 -2.59 12.21 -8.07
N VAL A 176 -2.21 10.99 -8.48
CA VAL A 176 -2.34 9.78 -7.64
C VAL A 176 -1.74 10.01 -6.26
N PHE A 177 -0.57 10.65 -6.20
CA PHE A 177 0.09 11.00 -4.94
C PHE A 177 -0.79 11.90 -4.05
N ARG A 178 -1.49 12.88 -4.63
CA ARG A 178 -2.40 13.75 -3.87
C ARG A 178 -3.61 12.98 -3.32
N CYS A 179 -4.09 11.96 -4.04
CA CYS A 179 -5.19 11.12 -3.58
C CYS A 179 -4.78 10.22 -2.41
N VAL A 180 -3.55 9.67 -2.41
CA VAL A 180 -3.08 8.72 -1.40
C VAL A 180 -2.35 9.37 -0.20
N ARG A 181 -1.97 10.65 -0.30
CA ARG A 181 -1.20 11.35 0.75
C ARG A 181 -1.86 11.30 2.13
N LYS A 182 -3.18 11.48 2.21
CA LYS A 182 -3.90 11.45 3.49
C LYS A 182 -3.90 10.07 4.15
N PRO A 183 -4.28 8.97 3.45
CA PRO A 183 -4.12 7.63 4.00
C PRO A 183 -2.68 7.30 4.38
N LEU A 184 -1.69 7.79 3.62
CA LEU A 184 -0.27 7.57 3.92
C LEU A 184 0.13 8.17 5.27
N VAL A 185 -0.22 9.43 5.51
CA VAL A 185 0.08 10.09 6.80
C VAL A 185 -0.61 9.36 7.95
N GLY A 186 -1.89 9.02 7.80
CA GLY A 186 -2.63 8.25 8.82
C GLY A 186 -2.00 6.88 9.11
N SER A 187 -1.50 6.20 8.07
CA SER A 187 -0.85 4.90 8.24
C SER A 187 0.52 5.00 8.93
N LEU A 188 1.27 6.08 8.70
CA LEU A 188 2.53 6.33 9.42
C LEU A 188 2.29 6.62 10.90
N LEU A 189 1.24 7.37 11.24
CA LEU A 189 0.84 7.59 12.64
C LEU A 189 0.42 6.28 13.32
N CYS A 190 -0.35 5.43 12.61
CA CYS A 190 -0.71 4.09 13.06
C CYS A 190 0.53 3.24 13.37
N ALA A 191 1.49 3.21 12.45
CA ALA A 191 2.74 2.46 12.60
C ALA A 191 3.57 2.96 13.78
N GLY A 192 3.70 4.29 13.92
CA GLY A 192 4.40 4.91 15.05
C GLY A 192 3.78 4.57 16.40
N CYS A 193 2.45 4.63 16.50
CA CYS A 193 1.72 4.24 17.71
C CYS A 193 1.89 2.75 18.03
N ALA A 194 1.74 1.87 17.03
CA ALA A 194 1.91 0.44 17.20
C ALA A 194 3.33 0.09 17.66
N PHE A 195 4.35 0.75 17.10
CA PHE A 195 5.74 0.59 17.50
C PHE A 195 5.99 1.06 18.95
N LEU A 196 5.48 2.24 19.32
CA LEU A 196 5.60 2.78 20.69
C LEU A 196 4.93 1.86 21.71
N VAL A 197 3.71 1.41 21.45
CA VAL A 197 3.01 0.47 22.33
C VAL A 197 3.79 -0.83 22.47
N CYS A 198 4.32 -1.36 21.34
CA CYS A 198 5.15 -2.56 21.37
C CYS A 198 6.43 -2.38 22.21
N SER A 199 7.06 -1.21 22.16
CA SER A 199 8.28 -0.93 22.93
C SER A 199 8.03 -0.67 24.42
N LEU A 200 6.83 -0.19 24.79
CA LEU A 200 6.44 0.10 26.16
C LEU A 200 5.91 -1.14 26.91
N LEU A 201 5.41 -2.14 26.19
CA LEU A 201 4.89 -3.35 26.79
C LEU A 201 6.04 -4.26 27.27
N PRO A 202 6.00 -4.77 28.53
CA PRO A 202 7.02 -5.63 29.08
C PRO A 202 7.06 -7.00 28.36
N ASP A 203 8.24 -7.58 28.29
CA ASP A 203 8.47 -8.87 27.62
C ASP A 203 7.78 -10.06 28.33
N SER A 204 7.34 -9.87 29.59
CA SER A 204 6.62 -10.87 30.38
C SER A 204 5.23 -11.24 29.81
N LEU A 205 4.62 -10.41 28.96
CA LEU A 205 3.30 -10.65 28.37
C LEU A 205 3.29 -11.69 27.24
N GLY A 206 4.43 -12.16 26.78
CA GLY A 206 4.55 -13.06 25.64
C GLY A 206 4.39 -12.35 24.29
N ASN A 207 5.12 -12.82 23.27
CA ASN A 207 5.19 -12.17 21.95
C ASN A 207 3.84 -12.05 21.26
N LEU A 208 2.96 -13.03 21.39
CA LEU A 208 1.65 -13.03 20.74
C LEU A 208 0.75 -11.91 21.30
N LEU A 209 0.62 -11.83 22.63
CA LEU A 209 -0.26 -10.84 23.27
C LEU A 209 0.25 -9.41 23.03
N ARG A 210 1.56 -9.22 23.13
CA ARG A 210 2.25 -7.97 22.82
C ARG A 210 1.99 -7.51 21.39
N THR A 211 2.10 -8.42 20.41
CA THR A 211 1.83 -8.11 18.98
C THR A 211 0.37 -7.76 18.76
N VAL A 212 -0.58 -8.53 19.31
CA VAL A 212 -2.02 -8.29 19.16
C VAL A 212 -2.43 -6.94 19.75
N LEU A 213 -1.96 -6.62 20.98
CA LEU A 213 -2.26 -5.32 21.61
C LEU A 213 -1.66 -4.15 20.83
N SER A 214 -0.46 -4.30 20.28
CA SER A 214 0.19 -3.26 19.46
C SER A 214 -0.55 -3.04 18.14
N VAL A 215 -1.01 -4.10 17.49
CA VAL A 215 -1.84 -4.00 16.27
C VAL A 215 -3.18 -3.36 16.58
N ALA A 216 -3.85 -3.76 17.65
CA ALA A 216 -5.14 -3.20 18.06
C ALA A 216 -5.04 -1.70 18.37
N SER A 217 -4.01 -1.26 19.10
CA SER A 217 -3.77 0.16 19.38
C SER A 217 -3.54 0.98 18.11
N GLY A 218 -2.73 0.47 17.19
CA GLY A 218 -2.49 1.08 15.88
C GLY A 218 -3.79 1.20 15.07
N ALA A 219 -4.64 0.15 15.06
CA ALA A 219 -5.91 0.16 14.35
C ALA A 219 -6.89 1.19 14.93
N VAL A 220 -6.95 1.36 16.25
CA VAL A 220 -7.77 2.39 16.91
C VAL A 220 -7.31 3.79 16.52
N VAL A 221 -6.02 4.08 16.59
CA VAL A 221 -5.45 5.39 16.19
C VAL A 221 -5.73 5.68 14.72
N TYR A 222 -5.62 4.67 13.86
CA TYR A 222 -5.96 4.81 12.44
C TYR A 222 -7.45 5.09 12.23
N GLY A 223 -8.34 4.39 12.92
CA GLY A 223 -9.79 4.62 12.88
C GLY A 223 -10.16 6.05 13.28
N ILE A 224 -9.57 6.55 14.34
CA ILE A 224 -9.74 7.95 14.80
C ILE A 224 -9.23 8.92 13.72
N SER A 225 -8.07 8.66 13.12
CA SER A 225 -7.51 9.46 12.04
C SER A 225 -8.43 9.50 10.81
N LEU A 226 -9.08 8.39 10.46
CA LEU A 226 -10.06 8.33 9.37
C LEU A 226 -11.31 9.16 9.68
N ILE A 227 -11.86 9.07 10.88
CA ILE A 227 -13.06 9.82 11.32
C ILE A 227 -12.77 11.34 11.25
N ILE A 228 -11.66 11.79 11.82
CA ILE A 228 -11.24 13.19 11.77
C ILE A 228 -11.10 13.68 10.32
N ASN A 229 -10.50 12.87 9.44
CA ASN A 229 -10.35 13.23 8.02
C ASN A 229 -11.68 13.21 7.24
N SER A 230 -12.69 12.44 7.65
CA SER A 230 -14.01 12.40 7.02
C SER A 230 -14.85 13.62 7.40
N ASP A 231 -14.83 14.06 8.66
CA ASP A 231 -15.55 15.24 9.14
C ASP A 231 -15.10 16.54 8.45
N PHE A 232 -13.81 16.67 8.17
CA PHE A 232 -13.29 17.80 7.38
C PHE A 232 -13.81 17.83 5.94
N ARG A 233 -14.26 16.69 5.39
CA ARG A 233 -14.85 16.63 4.03
C ARG A 233 -16.32 17.02 4.01
N GLY A 234 -17.10 16.54 4.97
CA GLY A 234 -18.51 16.91 5.11
C GLY A 234 -18.68 18.43 5.24
N LYS A 235 -17.87 19.06 6.07
CA LYS A 235 -17.87 20.52 6.24
C LYS A 235 -17.45 21.29 4.97
N ARG A 236 -16.48 20.80 4.21
CA ARG A 236 -16.06 21.46 2.95
C ARG A 236 -17.10 21.34 1.83
N GLN A 237 -17.83 20.23 1.75
CA GLN A 237 -18.92 20.10 0.77
C GLN A 237 -20.10 20.98 1.13
N LEU A 238 -20.47 21.06 2.43
CA LEU A 238 -21.51 21.95 2.92
C LEU A 238 -21.20 23.44 2.70
N ILE A 239 -19.96 23.84 2.87
CA ILE A 239 -19.51 25.22 2.58
C ILE A 239 -19.56 25.52 1.08
N LYS A 240 -19.14 24.57 0.22
CA LYS A 240 -19.23 24.75 -1.24
C LYS A 240 -20.69 24.78 -1.74
N SER A 241 -21.56 23.94 -1.21
CA SER A 241 -22.97 23.96 -1.59
C SER A 241 -23.66 25.25 -1.13
N ARG A 242 -23.38 25.76 0.07
CA ARG A 242 -23.91 27.04 0.53
C ARG A 242 -23.42 28.24 -0.28
N ALA A 243 -22.15 28.23 -0.71
CA ALA A 243 -21.58 29.28 -1.58
C ALA A 243 -22.21 29.26 -3.00
N PHE A 244 -22.66 28.09 -3.48
CA PHE A 244 -23.34 27.96 -4.76
C PHE A 244 -24.81 28.41 -4.74
N PHE A 245 -25.48 28.30 -3.58
CA PHE A 245 -26.87 28.79 -3.40
C PHE A 245 -26.96 30.25 -2.99
N SER A 246 -25.84 30.95 -2.80
CA SER A 246 -25.81 32.39 -2.45
C SER A 246 -25.44 33.32 -3.62
N GLN A 247 -25.31 32.76 -4.83
CA GLN A 247 -25.25 33.50 -6.10
C GLN A 247 -26.53 33.28 -6.92
#